data_030488e90089c86bf759e2450d190de3
#
_entry.id   030488e90089c86bf759e2450d190de3
#
_cell.length_a   1.000
_cell.length_b   1.000
_cell.length_c   1.000
_cell.angle_alpha   90.00
_cell.angle_beta   90.00
_cell.angle_gamma   90.00
#
_symmetry.space_group_name_H-M   'P 1'
#
loop_
_entity.id
_entity.type
_entity.pdbx_description
1 polymer ?
#
loop_
_entity_poly.entity_id
_entity_poly.type
_entity_poly.pdbx_seq_one_letter_code
_entity_poly.pdbx_strand_id
1 'polypeptide(L)' 'MQTIEIDPELNRRALAEAAEKYPEFAGRALRVVARPLFQGFAWQLEWDGTPPAGQPAWEFQNAAIRAYKRLAGIDG' A
#
# COMPACT_ATOMS: atom_id res chain seq x y z
N MET A 1 -13.61 13.69 -12.36
CA MET A 1 -12.89 13.20 -11.17
C MET A 1 -11.85 12.20 -11.61
N GLN A 2 -10.61 12.41 -11.21
CA GLN A 2 -9.54 11.46 -11.56
C GLN A 2 -9.54 10.30 -10.59
N THR A 3 -9.32 9.10 -11.12
CA THR A 3 -9.13 7.91 -10.31
C THR A 3 -7.81 7.25 -10.69
N ILE A 4 -7.18 6.62 -9.71
CA ILE A 4 -5.98 5.82 -9.96
C ILE A 4 -6.40 4.36 -9.86
N GLU A 5 -6.19 3.62 -10.95
CA GLU A 5 -6.39 2.18 -10.92
C GLU A 5 -5.13 1.51 -10.38
N ILE A 6 -5.32 0.66 -9.39
CA ILE A 6 -4.20 -0.06 -8.79
C ILE A 6 -3.89 -1.29 -9.67
N ASP A 7 -2.66 -1.35 -10.17
CA ASP A 7 -2.19 -2.48 -10.95
C ASP A 7 -1.96 -3.67 -10.00
N PRO A 8 -2.66 -4.79 -10.20
CA PRO A 8 -2.53 -5.93 -9.27
C PRO A 8 -1.11 -6.50 -9.20
N GLU A 9 -0.38 -6.49 -10.30
CA GLU A 9 1.00 -7.00 -10.30
C GLU A 9 1.93 -6.08 -9.52
N LEU A 10 1.81 -4.77 -9.73
CA LEU A 10 2.63 -3.83 -8.97
C LEU A 10 2.26 -3.83 -7.49
N ASN A 11 0.97 -3.99 -7.19
CA ASN A 11 0.52 -4.11 -5.81
C ASN A 11 1.16 -5.33 -5.13
N ARG A 12 1.16 -6.47 -5.80
CA ARG A 12 1.76 -7.69 -5.28
C ARG A 12 3.24 -7.50 -5.01
N ARG A 13 3.95 -6.87 -5.96
CA ARG A 13 5.38 -6.62 -5.82
C ARG A 13 5.69 -5.64 -4.70
N ALA A 14 4.87 -4.61 -4.55
CA ALA A 14 5.05 -3.62 -3.49
C ALA A 14 4.86 -4.25 -2.11
N LEU A 15 3.84 -5.10 -1.97
CA LEU A 15 3.60 -5.80 -0.72
C LEU A 15 4.73 -6.78 -0.40
N ALA A 16 5.25 -7.49 -1.40
CA ALA A 16 6.37 -8.40 -1.21
C ALA A 16 7.62 -7.64 -0.74
N GLU A 17 7.89 -6.49 -1.34
CA GLU A 17 9.02 -5.66 -0.95
C GLU A 17 8.88 -5.16 0.49
N ALA A 18 7.69 -4.70 0.87
CA ALA A 18 7.45 -4.26 2.24
C ALA A 18 7.57 -5.41 3.24
N ALA A 19 7.13 -6.61 2.86
CA ALA A 19 7.20 -7.78 3.72
C ALA A 19 8.62 -8.26 3.98
N GLU A 20 9.58 -7.88 3.14
CA GLU A 20 10.98 -8.19 3.42
C GLU A 20 11.46 -7.52 4.70
N LYS A 21 10.96 -6.32 4.98
CA LYS A 21 11.29 -5.58 6.21
C LYS A 21 10.38 -5.95 7.38
N TYR A 22 9.16 -6.38 7.08
CA TYR A 22 8.14 -6.67 8.09
C TYR A 22 7.54 -8.05 7.80
N PRO A 23 8.32 -9.12 7.98
CA PRO A 23 7.90 -10.47 7.58
C PRO A 23 6.64 -10.98 8.28
N GLU A 24 6.27 -10.39 9.41
CA GLU A 24 5.03 -10.77 10.10
C GLU A 24 3.77 -10.48 9.28
N PHE A 25 3.88 -9.64 8.25
CA PHE A 25 2.74 -9.31 7.38
C PHE A 25 2.82 -10.02 6.02
N ALA A 26 3.81 -10.88 5.83
CA ALA A 26 3.96 -11.61 4.57
C ALA A 26 2.80 -12.59 4.35
N GLY A 27 2.39 -12.75 3.09
CA GLY A 27 1.36 -13.72 2.73
C GLY A 27 -0.07 -13.29 3.01
N ARG A 28 -0.29 -12.07 3.47
CA ARG A 28 -1.65 -11.58 3.70
C ARG A 28 -2.22 -11.00 2.41
N ALA A 29 -3.54 -11.12 2.24
CA ALA A 29 -4.23 -10.61 1.07
C ALA A 29 -4.57 -9.13 1.26
N LEU A 30 -3.59 -8.27 1.00
CA LEU A 30 -3.69 -6.83 1.23
C LEU A 30 -3.63 -6.09 -0.09
N ARG A 31 -4.06 -4.84 -0.08
CA ARG A 31 -4.08 -4.03 -1.29
C ARG A 31 -3.82 -2.56 -0.97
N VAL A 32 -2.89 -1.96 -1.73
CA VAL A 32 -2.72 -0.50 -1.71
C VAL A 32 -3.88 0.12 -2.48
N VAL A 33 -4.47 1.16 -1.95
CA VAL A 33 -5.56 1.90 -2.60
C VAL A 33 -5.28 3.39 -2.57
N ALA A 34 -5.80 4.09 -3.56
CA ALA A 34 -5.71 5.55 -3.64
C ALA A 34 -7.11 6.11 -3.79
N ARG A 35 -7.55 6.91 -2.83
CA ARG A 35 -8.86 7.54 -2.87
C ARG A 35 -8.72 8.98 -3.35
N PRO A 36 -9.53 9.41 -4.33
CA PRO A 36 -9.44 10.78 -4.82
C PRO A 36 -9.89 11.78 -3.74
N LEU A 37 -9.14 12.87 -3.63
CA LEU A 37 -9.47 14.00 -2.77
C LEU A 37 -9.70 15.21 -3.65
N PHE A 38 -10.11 16.33 -3.03
CA PHE A 38 -10.24 17.59 -3.75
C PHE A 38 -8.92 17.96 -4.44
N GLN A 39 -7.78 17.75 -3.75
CA GLN A 39 -6.45 17.92 -4.34
C GLN A 39 -5.65 16.67 -4.05
N GLY A 40 -5.31 15.91 -5.11
CA GLY A 40 -4.48 14.73 -4.97
C GLY A 40 -5.24 13.49 -4.53
N PHE A 41 -4.56 12.62 -3.82
CA PHE A 41 -5.09 11.32 -3.42
C PHE A 41 -4.70 10.99 -1.99
N ALA A 42 -5.59 10.29 -1.29
CA ALA A 42 -5.28 9.69 0.00
C ALA A 42 -4.87 8.24 -0.24
N TRP A 43 -3.63 7.91 0.08
CA TRP A 43 -3.10 6.57 -0.10
C TRP A 43 -3.30 5.77 1.18
N GLN A 44 -3.79 4.55 1.05
CA GLN A 44 -4.11 3.69 2.19
C GLN A 44 -3.78 2.26 1.85
N LEU A 45 -3.64 1.43 2.88
CA LEU A 45 -3.54 -0.02 2.72
C LEU A 45 -4.87 -0.62 3.18
N GLU A 46 -5.48 -1.41 2.30
CA GLU A 46 -6.70 -2.13 2.61
C GLU A 46 -6.33 -3.47 3.21
N TRP A 47 -6.68 -3.67 4.48
CA TRP A 47 -6.35 -4.87 5.22
C TRP A 47 -7.41 -5.96 5.01
N ASP A 48 -6.99 -7.20 5.14
CA ASP A 48 -7.84 -8.38 4.93
C ASP A 48 -8.77 -8.69 6.11
N GLY A 49 -8.87 -7.78 7.05
CA GLY A 49 -9.69 -7.88 8.24
C GLY A 49 -9.48 -6.65 9.09
N THR A 50 -9.57 -6.79 10.39
CA THR A 50 -9.29 -5.69 11.31
C THR A 50 -7.81 -5.31 11.21
N PRO A 51 -7.49 -4.04 10.90
CA PRO A 51 -6.10 -3.62 10.85
C PRO A 51 -5.42 -3.83 12.21
N PRO A 52 -4.22 -4.41 12.23
CA PRO A 52 -3.49 -4.53 13.49
C PRO A 52 -3.09 -3.16 14.01
N ALA A 53 -3.08 -3.02 15.33
CA ALA A 53 -2.63 -1.80 15.97
C ALA A 53 -1.12 -1.83 16.17
N GLY A 54 -0.52 -0.63 16.28
CA GLY A 54 0.86 -0.51 16.65
C GLY A 54 1.77 0.01 15.56
N GLN A 55 2.96 0.34 15.96
CA GLN A 55 3.96 0.97 15.10
C GLN A 55 4.37 0.09 13.91
N PRO A 56 4.62 -1.22 14.08
CA PRO A 56 5.03 -2.05 12.94
C PRO A 56 3.99 -2.09 11.81
N ALA A 57 2.70 -2.13 12.14
CA ALA A 57 1.65 -2.15 11.14
C ALA A 57 1.62 -0.84 10.36
N TRP A 58 1.77 0.28 11.06
CA TRP A 58 1.79 1.59 10.44
C TRP A 58 3.00 1.75 9.51
N GLU A 59 4.17 1.29 9.97
CA GLU A 59 5.38 1.35 9.16
C GLU A 59 5.29 0.46 7.93
N PHE A 60 4.72 -0.74 8.06
CA PHE A 60 4.49 -1.64 6.94
C PHE A 60 3.56 -0.99 5.91
N GLN A 61 2.47 -0.38 6.36
CA GLN A 61 1.54 0.31 5.47
C GLN A 61 2.25 1.39 4.66
N ASN A 62 3.05 2.22 5.32
CA ASN A 62 3.77 3.28 4.64
C ASN A 62 4.83 2.74 3.69
N ALA A 63 5.50 1.66 4.06
CA ALA A 63 6.50 1.03 3.19
C ALA A 63 5.84 0.46 1.93
N ALA A 64 4.68 -0.19 2.06
CA ALA A 64 3.96 -0.74 0.92
C ALA A 64 3.49 0.36 -0.03
N ILE A 65 2.95 1.44 0.53
CA ILE A 65 2.48 2.57 -0.27
C ILE A 65 3.65 3.21 -1.04
N ARG A 66 4.76 3.45 -0.37
CA ARG A 66 5.94 4.03 -1.03
C ARG A 66 6.49 3.12 -2.12
N ALA A 67 6.54 1.82 -1.85
CA ALA A 67 7.01 0.86 -2.85
C ALA A 67 6.10 0.85 -4.07
N TYR A 68 4.78 0.86 -3.86
CA TYR A 68 3.83 0.90 -4.97
C TYR A 68 4.01 2.17 -5.80
N LYS A 69 4.09 3.31 -5.16
CA LYS A 69 4.25 4.59 -5.88
C LYS A 69 5.55 4.61 -6.69
N ARG A 70 6.62 4.09 -6.12
CA ARG A 70 7.91 4.02 -6.83
C ARG A 70 7.82 3.10 -8.05
N LEU A 71 7.23 1.91 -7.88
CA LEU A 71 7.10 0.95 -8.99
C LEU A 71 6.17 1.47 -10.09
N ALA A 72 5.15 2.21 -9.72
CA ALA A 72 4.19 2.76 -10.67
C ALA A 72 4.66 4.09 -11.29
N GLY A 73 5.77 4.65 -10.81
CA GLY A 73 6.26 5.93 -11.32
C GLY A 73 5.42 7.13 -10.91
N ILE A 74 4.76 7.05 -9.76
CA ILE A 74 3.89 8.12 -9.28
C ILE A 74 4.69 9.02 -8.34
N ASP A 75 4.70 10.31 -8.64
CA ASP A 75 5.35 11.33 -7.80
C ASP A 75 4.37 11.88 -6.77
N GLY A 76 4.88 12.08 -5.59
CA GLY A 76 4.14 12.70 -4.52
C GLY A 76 3.29 11.74 -3.74
#